data_aadaf7f23dfa014ed785a0b526185847
#
_entry.id   aadaf7f23dfa014ed785a0b526185847
#
_cell.length_a   1.000
_cell.length_b   1.000
_cell.length_c   1.000
_cell.angle_alpha   90.00
_cell.angle_beta   90.00
_cell.angle_gamma   90.00
#
_symmetry.space_group_name_H-M   'P 1'
#
loop_
_entity.id
_entity.type
_entity.pdbx_description
1 polymer ?
#
loop_
_entity_poly.entity_id
_entity_poly.type
_entity_poly.pdbx_seq_one_letter_code
_entity_poly.pdbx_strand_id
1 'polypeptide(L)'
;MRNLRKDIVSRSSVGSIQIHGAKTHNLRDVTVCIPKHALVGVAGVSGSGKTSLVSTLAVGAQQAVSSLFPAFVQARLNTLEPGLVDGLQGLTFTAIVGQKKFSRNARSSVSTASGIAPYLRLLFSRSGSPSAGYSPSYSPNDPRGMCMDCSGLGYVDGIDLQELIAPDRSLNEGAVRFPSFEPGTYRWKRLVCSGLFDPDVPWKELPEASRKLLLHGQGARLERPLTGYPKHGIFDGIIPRLKASYLEKANAKTTEKEDAALRRIVKRVVCPHCHGQRINEAARASRIEGLNIAEASHLSIDECIAFIKTITDEITEAPRQAVLARLNNMRDIGLGYLSLDRPTDTLSGGEAQRLRLVSLLDAPITDATFVMDEPSSGLHPADIERLLRSLRKLRDSGNTAVSYTHLRAHETPEHLV
;
A
#
# COMPACT_ATOMS: atom_id res chain seq x y z
N MET A 1 47.37 17.39 10.26
CA MET A 1 46.22 17.17 9.34
C MET A 1 46.54 16.91 7.86
N ARG A 2 47.78 17.05 7.42
CA ARG A 2 48.20 16.77 5.99
C ARG A 2 48.60 15.31 5.71
N ASN A 3 48.92 14.49 6.71
CA ASN A 3 49.37 13.10 6.47
C ASN A 3 48.27 12.04 6.48
N LEU A 4 47.11 12.32 7.05
CA LEU A 4 45.95 11.38 6.97
C LEU A 4 45.33 11.25 5.58
N ARG A 5 45.57 12.22 4.69
CA ARG A 5 45.01 12.17 3.29
C ARG A 5 45.79 11.24 2.35
N LYS A 6 47.06 10.92 2.64
CA LYS A 6 47.88 10.06 1.77
C LYS A 6 47.71 8.58 2.04
N ASP A 7 47.35 8.18 3.28
CA ASP A 7 47.21 6.75 3.64
C ASP A 7 45.87 6.12 3.21
N ILE A 8 44.87 6.94 2.86
CA ILE A 8 43.56 6.44 2.38
C ILE A 8 43.62 6.06 0.89
N VAL A 9 44.52 6.66 0.12
CA VAL A 9 44.63 6.44 -1.35
C VAL A 9 45.45 5.20 -1.71
N SER A 10 46.24 4.64 -0.79
CA SER A 10 47.14 3.51 -1.05
C SER A 10 46.60 2.11 -0.72
N ARG A 11 45.34 1.99 -0.21
CA ARG A 11 44.71 0.68 -0.05
C ARG A 11 44.03 0.26 -1.38
N SER A 12 44.65 -0.69 -2.01
CA SER A 12 44.30 -1.46 -3.23
C SER A 12 42.92 -1.14 -3.85
N SER A 13 42.96 -0.71 -5.11
CA SER A 13 41.80 -0.37 -5.98
C SER A 13 40.76 -1.49 -6.16
N VAL A 14 41.05 -2.71 -5.79
CA VAL A 14 40.21 -3.91 -6.00
C VAL A 14 39.08 -4.05 -4.95
N GLY A 15 39.19 -3.40 -3.81
CA GLY A 15 38.24 -3.53 -2.69
C GLY A 15 37.45 -2.25 -2.39
N SER A 16 37.35 -1.29 -3.31
CA SER A 16 36.68 -0.01 -3.04
C SER A 16 35.92 0.55 -4.26
N ILE A 17 34.90 1.34 -3.96
CA ILE A 17 34.21 2.17 -4.95
C ILE A 17 34.82 3.56 -4.88
N GLN A 18 35.24 4.11 -6.02
CA GLN A 18 35.86 5.43 -6.11
C GLN A 18 34.98 6.40 -6.87
N ILE A 19 34.73 7.54 -6.28
CA ILE A 19 34.03 8.68 -6.88
C ILE A 19 35.05 9.80 -7.04
N HIS A 20 35.29 10.24 -8.26
CA HIS A 20 36.26 11.30 -8.58
C HIS A 20 35.52 12.54 -9.06
N GLY A 21 35.84 13.68 -8.47
CA GLY A 21 35.40 14.98 -8.97
C GLY A 21 33.89 15.18 -8.97
N ALA A 22 33.20 14.76 -7.92
CA ALA A 22 31.73 14.95 -7.83
C ALA A 22 31.38 16.42 -7.65
N LYS A 23 30.54 16.96 -8.56
CA LYS A 23 30.14 18.38 -8.65
C LYS A 23 28.62 18.56 -8.67
N THR A 24 27.86 17.50 -8.37
CA THR A 24 26.38 17.52 -8.38
C THR A 24 25.84 18.39 -7.26
N HIS A 25 24.94 19.32 -7.57
CA HIS A 25 24.31 20.26 -6.64
C HIS A 25 25.37 21.02 -5.77
N ASN A 26 25.39 20.78 -4.46
CA ASN A 26 26.28 21.47 -3.51
C ASN A 26 27.68 20.86 -3.39
N LEU A 27 27.99 19.79 -4.15
CA LEU A 27 29.30 19.17 -4.14
C LEU A 27 30.31 20.06 -4.89
N ARG A 28 31.49 20.22 -4.32
CA ARG A 28 32.57 21.06 -4.87
C ARG A 28 33.79 20.19 -5.13
N ASP A 29 33.81 19.49 -6.25
CA ASP A 29 34.93 18.67 -6.69
C ASP A 29 35.36 17.63 -5.64
N VAL A 30 34.39 16.86 -5.16
CA VAL A 30 34.59 15.91 -4.05
C VAL A 30 35.06 14.57 -4.60
N THR A 31 36.21 14.10 -4.11
CA THR A 31 36.74 12.75 -4.39
C THR A 31 36.65 11.90 -3.13
N VAL A 32 36.02 10.72 -3.22
CA VAL A 32 35.77 9.81 -2.10
C VAL A 32 36.04 8.36 -2.49
N CYS A 33 36.60 7.60 -1.54
CA CYS A 33 36.78 6.16 -1.61
C CYS A 33 35.89 5.48 -0.59
N ILE A 34 34.98 4.61 -1.04
CA ILE A 34 34.05 3.84 -0.21
C ILE A 34 34.51 2.38 -0.21
N PRO A 35 34.91 1.83 0.96
CA PRO A 35 35.33 0.43 1.04
C PRO A 35 34.16 -0.49 0.75
N LYS A 36 34.40 -1.55 -0.02
CA LYS A 36 33.42 -2.63 -0.25
C LYS A 36 33.31 -3.55 0.97
N HIS A 37 32.21 -4.29 1.05
CA HIS A 37 31.92 -5.23 2.14
C HIS A 37 32.02 -4.58 3.54
N ALA A 38 31.58 -3.32 3.61
CA ALA A 38 31.64 -2.51 4.81
C ALA A 38 30.30 -1.83 5.12
N LEU A 39 30.13 -1.46 6.39
CA LEU A 39 29.08 -0.53 6.79
C LEU A 39 29.71 0.88 6.84
N VAL A 40 29.24 1.77 5.97
CA VAL A 40 29.83 3.11 5.78
C VAL A 40 28.81 4.17 6.18
N GLY A 41 29.17 5.01 7.14
CA GLY A 41 28.38 6.18 7.56
C GLY A 41 28.87 7.45 6.85
N VAL A 42 27.96 8.18 6.17
CA VAL A 42 28.23 9.50 5.60
C VAL A 42 27.57 10.54 6.50
N ALA A 43 28.37 11.25 7.31
CA ALA A 43 27.90 12.23 8.25
C ALA A 43 28.22 13.67 7.80
N GLY A 44 27.39 14.63 8.15
CA GLY A 44 27.60 16.04 7.86
C GLY A 44 26.36 16.88 8.14
N VAL A 45 26.52 18.21 8.14
CA VAL A 45 25.41 19.14 8.36
C VAL A 45 24.37 19.09 7.23
N SER A 46 23.15 19.54 7.50
CA SER A 46 22.11 19.64 6.46
C SER A 46 22.60 20.53 5.31
N GLY A 47 22.30 20.12 4.07
CA GLY A 47 22.72 20.85 2.87
C GLY A 47 24.17 20.64 2.42
N SER A 48 24.99 19.86 3.15
CA SER A 48 26.42 19.62 2.80
C SER A 48 26.66 18.75 1.56
N GLY A 49 25.59 18.24 0.90
CA GLY A 49 25.71 17.42 -0.30
C GLY A 49 25.75 15.91 -0.08
N LYS A 50 25.48 15.40 1.13
CA LYS A 50 25.46 13.96 1.43
C LYS A 50 24.55 13.17 0.49
N THR A 51 23.31 13.59 0.37
CA THR A 51 22.33 12.97 -0.55
C THR A 51 22.81 13.02 -1.99
N SER A 52 23.42 14.14 -2.42
CA SER A 52 23.97 14.31 -3.77
C SER A 52 25.13 13.35 -4.04
N LEU A 53 26.03 13.16 -3.08
CA LEU A 53 27.16 12.23 -3.20
C LEU A 53 26.67 10.79 -3.38
N VAL A 54 25.75 10.38 -2.53
CA VAL A 54 25.21 9.02 -2.53
C VAL A 54 24.30 8.76 -3.74
N SER A 55 23.55 9.77 -4.18
CA SER A 55 22.77 9.71 -5.42
C SER A 55 23.69 9.57 -6.63
N THR A 56 24.81 10.30 -6.69
CA THR A 56 25.81 10.18 -7.78
C THR A 56 26.32 8.74 -7.90
N LEU A 57 26.63 8.08 -6.79
CA LEU A 57 27.03 6.68 -6.77
C LEU A 57 25.91 5.77 -7.36
N ALA A 58 24.70 5.93 -6.88
CA ALA A 58 23.59 5.07 -7.28
C ALA A 58 23.20 5.28 -8.76
N VAL A 59 23.21 6.53 -9.21
CA VAL A 59 22.96 6.88 -10.63
C VAL A 59 24.03 6.28 -11.53
N GLY A 60 25.31 6.43 -11.16
CA GLY A 60 26.41 5.88 -11.96
C GLY A 60 26.34 4.36 -12.05
N ALA A 61 26.02 3.67 -10.96
CA ALA A 61 25.85 2.22 -10.96
C ALA A 61 24.63 1.78 -11.80
N GLN A 62 23.51 2.51 -11.71
CA GLN A 62 22.34 2.24 -12.54
C GLN A 62 22.61 2.44 -14.03
N GLN A 63 23.34 3.51 -14.39
CA GLN A 63 23.71 3.78 -15.77
C GLN A 63 24.66 2.70 -16.32
N ALA A 64 25.64 2.27 -15.53
CA ALA A 64 26.54 1.19 -15.90
C ALA A 64 25.79 -0.11 -16.20
N VAL A 65 24.81 -0.49 -15.35
CA VAL A 65 23.95 -1.65 -15.58
C VAL A 65 23.01 -1.42 -16.78
N SER A 66 22.39 -0.24 -16.87
CA SER A 66 21.47 0.10 -17.97
C SER A 66 22.14 0.04 -19.33
N SER A 67 23.40 0.43 -19.43
CA SER A 67 24.18 0.41 -20.69
C SER A 67 24.38 -1.00 -21.26
N LEU A 68 24.20 -2.05 -20.44
CA LEU A 68 24.29 -3.44 -20.89
C LEU A 68 23.03 -3.94 -21.59
N PHE A 69 21.92 -3.19 -21.53
CA PHE A 69 20.66 -3.58 -22.14
C PHE A 69 20.46 -2.93 -23.52
N PRO A 70 19.67 -3.55 -24.43
CA PRO A 70 19.27 -2.93 -25.68
C PRO A 70 18.52 -1.60 -25.48
N ALA A 71 18.61 -0.68 -26.42
CA ALA A 71 18.07 0.68 -26.33
C ALA A 71 16.57 0.73 -25.99
N PHE A 72 15.77 -0.22 -26.52
CA PHE A 72 14.32 -0.27 -26.22
C PHE A 72 14.03 -0.65 -24.76
N VAL A 73 14.94 -1.37 -24.09
CA VAL A 73 14.85 -1.69 -22.66
C VAL A 73 15.29 -0.48 -21.84
N GLN A 74 16.41 0.15 -22.25
CA GLN A 74 16.92 1.36 -21.58
C GLN A 74 15.86 2.46 -21.53
N ALA A 75 15.11 2.69 -22.60
CA ALA A 75 14.04 3.69 -22.67
C ALA A 75 12.86 3.42 -21.69
N ARG A 76 12.73 2.21 -21.18
CA ARG A 76 11.70 1.82 -20.20
C ARG A 76 12.21 1.77 -18.75
N LEU A 77 13.51 1.79 -18.56
CA LEU A 77 14.10 1.89 -17.24
C LEU A 77 13.99 3.35 -16.78
N ASN A 78 13.48 3.58 -15.57
CA ASN A 78 13.52 4.90 -14.94
C ASN A 78 14.97 5.27 -14.67
N THR A 79 15.58 6.04 -15.56
CA THR A 79 16.93 6.56 -15.36
C THR A 79 16.86 7.80 -14.48
N LEU A 80 17.62 7.78 -13.40
CA LEU A 80 17.87 8.98 -12.62
C LEU A 80 18.75 9.94 -13.45
N GLU A 81 18.62 11.25 -13.23
CA GLU A 81 19.44 12.23 -13.93
C GLU A 81 20.92 12.03 -13.63
N PRO A 82 21.80 12.08 -14.66
CA PRO A 82 23.23 11.93 -14.48
C PRO A 82 23.80 12.97 -13.50
N GLY A 83 24.54 12.50 -12.51
CA GLY A 83 25.32 13.41 -11.66
C GLY A 83 26.53 13.95 -12.41
N LEU A 84 26.94 15.18 -12.11
CA LEU A 84 28.20 15.75 -12.59
C LEU A 84 29.34 15.11 -11.81
N VAL A 85 30.10 14.24 -12.46
CA VAL A 85 31.22 13.51 -11.87
C VAL A 85 32.31 13.26 -12.93
N ASP A 86 33.58 13.41 -12.56
CA ASP A 86 34.69 13.21 -13.50
C ASP A 86 34.98 11.72 -13.75
N GLY A 87 34.69 10.84 -12.78
CA GLY A 87 34.84 9.40 -12.93
C GLY A 87 34.27 8.58 -11.78
N LEU A 88 33.85 7.34 -12.11
CA LEU A 88 33.39 6.34 -11.15
C LEU A 88 34.10 5.01 -11.44
N GLN A 89 34.61 4.35 -10.41
CA GLN A 89 35.32 3.07 -10.53
C GLN A 89 34.86 2.09 -9.45
N GLY A 90 34.99 0.80 -9.70
CA GLY A 90 34.66 -0.25 -8.76
C GLY A 90 33.18 -0.39 -8.43
N LEU A 91 32.28 0.14 -9.30
CA LEU A 91 30.85 0.09 -9.10
C LEU A 91 30.33 -1.34 -8.98
N THR A 92 29.34 -1.52 -8.12
CA THR A 92 28.56 -2.76 -7.94
C THR A 92 27.10 -2.48 -8.22
N PHE A 93 26.27 -3.52 -8.26
CA PHE A 93 24.82 -3.31 -8.25
C PHE A 93 24.45 -2.45 -7.04
N THR A 94 23.80 -1.33 -7.29
CA THR A 94 23.46 -0.36 -6.23
C THR A 94 21.97 -0.14 -6.14
N ALA A 95 21.40 -0.39 -4.96
CA ALA A 95 20.00 -0.16 -4.66
C ALA A 95 19.84 0.97 -3.63
N ILE A 96 18.92 1.93 -3.91
CA ILE A 96 18.57 3.00 -2.99
C ILE A 96 17.36 2.59 -2.16
N VAL A 97 17.50 2.59 -0.85
CA VAL A 97 16.45 2.35 0.13
C VAL A 97 16.04 3.68 0.75
N GLY A 98 15.27 4.45 0.01
CA GLY A 98 14.82 5.78 0.43
C GLY A 98 13.50 5.75 1.21
N GLN A 99 13.16 6.89 1.85
CA GLN A 99 11.92 7.10 2.62
C GLN A 99 10.70 7.39 1.75
N LYS A 100 10.78 7.24 0.42
CA LYS A 100 9.62 7.45 -0.46
C LYS A 100 8.47 6.54 -0.03
N LYS A 101 7.29 7.11 0.16
CA LYS A 101 6.07 6.33 0.41
C LYS A 101 5.79 5.40 -0.77
N PHE A 102 5.09 4.30 -0.50
CA PHE A 102 4.57 3.46 -1.57
C PHE A 102 3.53 4.25 -2.39
N SER A 103 3.45 3.95 -3.68
CA SER A 103 2.39 4.49 -4.54
C SER A 103 1.01 4.06 -4.01
N ARG A 104 0.01 4.90 -4.20
CA ARG A 104 -1.38 4.59 -3.85
C ARG A 104 -1.86 3.41 -4.68
N ASN A 105 -1.89 2.23 -4.07
CA ASN A 105 -2.42 1.02 -4.65
C ASN A 105 -3.27 0.31 -3.60
N ALA A 106 -4.59 0.39 -3.75
CA ALA A 106 -5.56 -0.21 -2.82
C ALA A 106 -5.42 -1.75 -2.67
N ARG A 107 -4.68 -2.41 -3.56
CA ARG A 107 -4.44 -3.86 -3.53
C ARG A 107 -3.12 -4.24 -2.85
N SER A 108 -2.24 -3.27 -2.59
CA SER A 108 -0.93 -3.50 -1.98
C SER A 108 -1.02 -3.47 -0.46
N SER A 109 -0.50 -4.48 0.19
CA SER A 109 -0.41 -4.61 1.66
C SER A 109 1.02 -4.93 2.10
N VAL A 110 1.27 -4.85 3.39
CA VAL A 110 2.56 -5.24 4.00
C VAL A 110 2.94 -6.66 3.58
N SER A 111 2.00 -7.63 3.56
CA SER A 111 2.29 -9.01 3.14
C SER A 111 2.72 -9.12 1.67
N THR A 112 2.17 -8.30 0.78
CA THR A 112 2.58 -8.30 -0.64
C THR A 112 3.91 -7.61 -0.85
N ALA A 113 4.14 -6.50 -0.17
CA ALA A 113 5.38 -5.73 -0.27
C ALA A 113 6.59 -6.43 0.36
N SER A 114 6.37 -7.23 1.42
CA SER A 114 7.42 -8.06 2.05
C SER A 114 7.67 -9.41 1.37
N GLY A 115 6.86 -9.76 0.36
CA GLY A 115 6.95 -11.08 -0.29
C GLY A 115 6.48 -12.26 0.56
N ILE A 116 5.78 -12.02 1.69
CA ILE A 116 5.21 -13.08 2.56
C ILE A 116 3.96 -13.69 1.94
N ALA A 117 3.14 -12.89 1.25
CA ALA A 117 1.83 -13.30 0.75
C ALA A 117 1.81 -14.63 -0.05
N PRO A 118 2.75 -14.93 -0.97
CA PRO A 118 2.77 -16.21 -1.69
C PRO A 118 2.95 -17.42 -0.76
N TYR A 119 3.83 -17.32 0.23
CA TYR A 119 4.11 -18.40 1.16
C TYR A 119 2.96 -18.61 2.16
N LEU A 120 2.35 -17.52 2.65
CA LEU A 120 1.17 -17.61 3.51
C LEU A 120 0.00 -18.28 2.79
N ARG A 121 -0.26 -17.90 1.53
CA ARG A 121 -1.27 -18.57 0.69
C ARG A 121 -0.95 -20.05 0.46
N LEU A 122 0.32 -20.39 0.32
CA LEU A 122 0.73 -21.78 0.16
C LEU A 122 0.48 -22.59 1.43
N LEU A 123 0.74 -22.02 2.61
CA LEU A 123 0.40 -22.64 3.91
C LEU A 123 -1.09 -22.96 3.99
N PHE A 124 -1.96 -21.96 3.76
CA PHE A 124 -3.41 -22.16 3.81
C PHE A 124 -3.91 -23.13 2.73
N SER A 125 -3.30 -23.16 1.56
CA SER A 125 -3.62 -24.11 0.50
C SER A 125 -3.27 -25.57 0.86
N ARG A 126 -2.33 -25.78 1.76
CA ARG A 126 -1.86 -27.11 2.15
C ARG A 126 -2.53 -27.63 3.44
N SER A 127 -2.67 -26.77 4.44
CA SER A 127 -3.15 -27.14 5.77
C SER A 127 -4.52 -26.55 6.12
N GLY A 128 -5.08 -25.66 5.29
CA GLY A 128 -6.40 -25.08 5.55
C GLY A 128 -7.54 -26.10 5.40
N SER A 129 -8.40 -26.18 6.41
CA SER A 129 -9.57 -27.06 6.42
C SER A 129 -10.87 -26.27 6.69
N PRO A 130 -11.93 -26.47 5.90
CA PRO A 130 -11.96 -27.20 4.61
C PRO A 130 -11.06 -26.52 3.57
N SER A 131 -10.58 -27.27 2.58
CA SER A 131 -9.73 -26.69 1.53
C SER A 131 -10.53 -25.77 0.62
N ALA A 132 -10.02 -24.56 0.37
CA ALA A 132 -10.57 -23.65 -0.65
C ALA A 132 -9.92 -23.86 -2.04
N GLY A 133 -8.93 -24.75 -2.14
CA GLY A 133 -8.20 -25.04 -3.37
C GLY A 133 -6.73 -24.64 -3.34
N TYR A 134 -6.15 -24.36 -4.50
CA TYR A 134 -4.75 -23.97 -4.62
C TYR A 134 -4.47 -22.55 -4.14
N SER A 135 -3.19 -22.21 -3.95
CA SER A 135 -2.71 -20.92 -3.44
C SER A 135 -3.43 -19.66 -4.02
N PRO A 136 -3.78 -19.57 -5.32
CA PRO A 136 -4.55 -18.44 -5.84
C PRO A 136 -5.94 -18.28 -5.24
N SER A 137 -6.59 -19.38 -4.81
CA SER A 137 -7.92 -19.34 -4.15
C SER A 137 -7.91 -18.62 -2.79
N TYR A 138 -6.74 -18.36 -2.24
CA TYR A 138 -6.55 -17.60 -0.99
C TYR A 138 -6.09 -16.16 -1.23
N SER A 139 -6.11 -15.69 -2.49
CA SER A 139 -5.63 -14.35 -2.85
C SER A 139 -6.79 -13.38 -3.01
N PRO A 140 -6.79 -12.24 -2.31
CA PRO A 140 -7.77 -11.17 -2.56
C PRO A 140 -7.55 -10.46 -3.91
N ASN A 141 -6.45 -10.73 -4.59
CA ASN A 141 -6.07 -10.11 -5.87
C ASN A 141 -6.22 -11.06 -7.07
N ASP A 142 -6.74 -12.29 -6.85
CA ASP A 142 -7.00 -13.28 -7.88
C ASP A 142 -8.52 -13.56 -7.95
N PRO A 143 -9.13 -13.64 -9.14
CA PRO A 143 -10.57 -13.91 -9.29
C PRO A 143 -11.06 -15.17 -8.57
N ARG A 144 -10.20 -16.18 -8.40
CA ARG A 144 -10.53 -17.44 -7.71
C ARG A 144 -10.66 -17.30 -6.20
N GLY A 145 -9.99 -16.30 -5.61
CA GLY A 145 -9.95 -16.11 -4.16
C GLY A 145 -10.60 -14.83 -3.67
N MET A 146 -10.82 -13.84 -4.54
CA MET A 146 -11.35 -12.55 -4.13
C MET A 146 -12.86 -12.61 -3.83
N CYS A 147 -13.31 -11.75 -2.94
CA CYS A 147 -14.73 -11.44 -2.80
C CYS A 147 -15.22 -10.75 -4.08
N MET A 148 -16.24 -11.30 -4.73
CA MET A 148 -16.73 -10.77 -6.00
C MET A 148 -17.45 -9.43 -5.83
N ASP A 149 -18.16 -9.20 -4.72
CA ASP A 149 -18.92 -7.96 -4.49
C ASP A 149 -18.02 -6.72 -4.38
N CYS A 150 -16.88 -6.85 -3.74
CA CYS A 150 -15.91 -5.75 -3.62
C CYS A 150 -14.67 -5.94 -4.51
N SER A 151 -14.65 -6.95 -5.38
CA SER A 151 -13.50 -7.29 -6.23
C SER A 151 -12.18 -7.36 -5.45
N GLY A 152 -12.22 -7.90 -4.24
CA GLY A 152 -11.06 -8.05 -3.36
C GLY A 152 -10.58 -6.75 -2.70
N LEU A 153 -11.35 -5.67 -2.71
CA LEU A 153 -10.98 -4.41 -2.07
C LEU A 153 -11.29 -4.37 -0.57
N GLY A 154 -12.31 -5.13 -0.11
CA GLY A 154 -12.77 -5.14 1.28
C GLY A 154 -13.78 -4.03 1.60
N TYR A 155 -13.99 -3.11 0.70
CA TYR A 155 -14.97 -2.03 0.81
C TYR A 155 -15.71 -1.83 -0.52
N VAL A 156 -16.88 -1.22 -0.45
CA VAL A 156 -17.70 -0.84 -1.60
C VAL A 156 -18.12 0.63 -1.48
N ASP A 157 -18.47 1.22 -2.59
CA ASP A 157 -19.04 2.55 -2.57
C ASP A 157 -20.49 2.45 -2.08
N GLY A 158 -20.71 2.92 -0.87
CA GLY A 158 -22.01 3.02 -0.23
C GLY A 158 -22.58 4.43 -0.34
N ILE A 159 -23.89 4.54 -0.16
CA ILE A 159 -24.59 5.82 -0.14
C ILE A 159 -24.89 6.18 1.32
N ASP A 160 -24.39 7.33 1.75
CA ASP A 160 -24.67 7.90 3.06
C ASP A 160 -26.10 8.46 3.09
N LEU A 161 -26.98 7.79 3.82
CA LEU A 161 -28.38 8.18 3.91
C LEU A 161 -28.58 9.48 4.71
N GLN A 162 -27.70 9.81 5.65
CA GLN A 162 -27.78 11.05 6.43
C GLN A 162 -27.50 12.27 5.56
N GLU A 163 -26.59 12.10 4.59
CA GLU A 163 -26.29 13.13 3.61
C GLU A 163 -27.30 13.18 2.45
N LEU A 164 -27.89 12.03 2.09
CA LEU A 164 -28.84 11.94 0.98
C LEU A 164 -30.22 12.43 1.36
N ILE A 165 -30.69 12.18 2.60
CA ILE A 165 -32.08 12.42 3.02
C ILE A 165 -32.14 13.57 4.04
N ALA A 166 -33.09 14.48 3.82
CA ALA A 166 -33.51 15.49 4.80
C ALA A 166 -34.74 14.95 5.57
N PRO A 167 -34.58 14.46 6.81
CA PRO A 167 -35.65 13.77 7.52
C PRO A 167 -36.87 14.65 7.83
N ASP A 168 -36.67 15.95 7.99
CA ASP A 168 -37.71 16.92 8.34
C ASP A 168 -38.49 17.48 7.14
N ARG A 169 -38.12 17.08 5.90
CA ARG A 169 -38.76 17.51 4.67
C ARG A 169 -39.59 16.39 4.06
N SER A 170 -40.67 16.77 3.36
CA SER A 170 -41.45 15.88 2.52
C SER A 170 -40.81 15.72 1.13
N LEU A 171 -41.28 14.75 0.32
CA LEU A 171 -40.79 14.59 -1.06
C LEU A 171 -41.04 15.84 -1.90
N ASN A 172 -42.14 16.55 -1.69
CA ASN A 172 -42.46 17.80 -2.38
C ASN A 172 -41.62 18.98 -1.89
N GLU A 173 -41.07 18.93 -0.68
CA GLU A 173 -40.13 19.92 -0.13
C GLU A 173 -38.66 19.57 -0.40
N GLY A 174 -38.40 18.48 -1.13
CA GLY A 174 -37.05 18.07 -1.48
C GLY A 174 -36.34 17.28 -0.38
N ALA A 175 -37.02 16.28 0.20
CA ALA A 175 -36.42 15.34 1.15
C ALA A 175 -35.16 14.65 0.61
N VAL A 176 -35.07 14.42 -0.70
CA VAL A 176 -33.90 13.78 -1.36
C VAL A 176 -32.94 14.87 -1.80
N ARG A 177 -31.79 14.97 -1.14
CA ARG A 177 -30.73 15.98 -1.37
C ARG A 177 -29.82 15.62 -2.54
N PHE A 178 -30.40 15.34 -3.70
CA PHE A 178 -29.65 15.04 -4.92
C PHE A 178 -30.30 15.70 -6.12
N PRO A 179 -29.55 16.42 -7.00
CA PRO A 179 -30.11 17.29 -8.04
C PRO A 179 -31.17 16.65 -8.93
N SER A 180 -30.94 15.40 -9.36
CA SER A 180 -31.89 14.73 -10.24
C SER A 180 -33.18 14.24 -9.56
N PHE A 181 -33.29 14.42 -8.23
CA PHE A 181 -34.49 14.13 -7.43
C PHE A 181 -35.12 15.39 -6.81
N GLU A 182 -34.64 16.58 -7.16
CA GLU A 182 -35.24 17.83 -6.72
C GLU A 182 -36.68 17.99 -7.26
N PRO A 183 -37.57 18.69 -6.52
CA PRO A 183 -38.93 18.96 -6.96
C PRO A 183 -38.97 19.53 -8.40
N GLY A 184 -39.88 19.01 -9.22
CA GLY A 184 -40.00 19.36 -10.63
C GLY A 184 -39.18 18.49 -11.59
N THR A 185 -38.22 17.70 -11.11
CA THR A 185 -37.43 16.79 -11.97
C THR A 185 -38.21 15.54 -12.37
N TYR A 186 -37.75 14.87 -13.42
CA TYR A 186 -38.36 13.63 -13.88
C TYR A 186 -38.31 12.51 -12.82
N ARG A 187 -37.22 12.40 -12.06
CA ARG A 187 -37.07 11.36 -11.03
C ARG A 187 -37.91 11.64 -9.80
N TRP A 188 -37.98 12.88 -9.36
CA TRP A 188 -38.91 13.32 -8.31
C TRP A 188 -40.37 12.95 -8.72
N LYS A 189 -40.79 13.27 -9.97
CA LYS A 189 -42.10 12.95 -10.48
C LYS A 189 -42.45 11.47 -10.42
N ARG A 190 -41.43 10.60 -10.64
CA ARG A 190 -41.60 9.14 -10.51
C ARG A 190 -41.85 8.70 -9.07
N LEU A 191 -41.30 9.39 -8.09
CA LEU A 191 -41.55 9.10 -6.66
C LEU A 191 -42.97 9.55 -6.28
N VAL A 192 -43.28 10.83 -6.48
CA VAL A 192 -44.56 11.39 -6.02
C VAL A 192 -45.79 10.90 -6.79
N CYS A 193 -45.69 10.61 -8.10
CA CYS A 193 -46.77 10.05 -8.89
C CYS A 193 -46.88 8.52 -8.81
N SER A 194 -46.09 7.84 -7.98
CA SER A 194 -46.18 6.38 -7.81
C SER A 194 -47.47 5.91 -7.19
N GLY A 195 -48.11 6.75 -6.40
CA GLY A 195 -49.34 6.39 -5.65
C GLY A 195 -49.06 5.48 -4.43
N LEU A 196 -47.77 5.24 -4.12
CA LEU A 196 -47.35 4.36 -3.01
C LEU A 196 -47.20 5.12 -1.69
N PHE A 197 -47.03 6.44 -1.75
CA PHE A 197 -46.70 7.30 -0.60
C PHE A 197 -47.47 8.62 -0.69
N ASP A 198 -47.72 9.22 0.46
CA ASP A 198 -48.13 10.60 0.52
C ASP A 198 -46.91 11.50 0.35
N PRO A 199 -46.79 12.30 -0.74
CA PRO A 199 -45.59 13.10 -0.99
C PRO A 199 -45.44 14.33 -0.11
N ASP A 200 -46.45 14.69 0.66
CA ASP A 200 -46.47 15.87 1.54
C ASP A 200 -46.11 15.53 2.99
N VAL A 201 -46.04 14.23 3.33
CA VAL A 201 -45.64 13.77 4.67
C VAL A 201 -44.11 13.87 4.81
N PRO A 202 -43.58 14.47 5.92
CA PRO A 202 -42.16 14.50 6.22
C PRO A 202 -41.55 13.11 6.22
N TRP A 203 -40.31 12.97 5.68
CA TRP A 203 -39.65 11.68 5.54
C TRP A 203 -39.59 10.87 6.83
N LYS A 204 -39.33 11.51 7.97
CA LYS A 204 -39.26 10.84 9.28
C LYS A 204 -40.59 10.25 9.73
N GLU A 205 -41.71 10.81 9.29
CA GLU A 205 -43.09 10.41 9.64
C GLU A 205 -43.63 9.31 8.71
N LEU A 206 -42.98 9.08 7.56
CA LEU A 206 -43.36 7.99 6.69
C LEU A 206 -43.17 6.63 7.41
N PRO A 207 -44.08 5.66 7.19
CA PRO A 207 -43.92 4.30 7.71
C PRO A 207 -42.58 3.69 7.25
N GLU A 208 -41.97 2.87 8.11
CA GLU A 208 -40.68 2.24 7.82
C GLU A 208 -40.70 1.43 6.52
N ALA A 209 -41.77 0.69 6.26
CA ALA A 209 -41.96 -0.07 5.02
C ALA A 209 -41.94 0.85 3.78
N SER A 210 -42.59 2.02 3.87
CA SER A 210 -42.59 3.02 2.79
C SER A 210 -41.21 3.62 2.57
N ARG A 211 -40.49 3.98 3.64
CA ARG A 211 -39.09 4.46 3.55
C ARG A 211 -38.17 3.42 2.93
N LYS A 212 -38.32 2.14 3.33
CA LYS A 212 -37.54 1.03 2.76
C LYS A 212 -37.83 0.83 1.27
N LEU A 213 -39.09 0.94 0.88
CA LEU A 213 -39.50 0.83 -0.54
C LEU A 213 -39.01 2.04 -1.35
N LEU A 214 -39.10 3.27 -0.82
CA LEU A 214 -38.56 4.48 -1.44
C LEU A 214 -37.05 4.40 -1.65
N LEU A 215 -36.32 3.87 -0.70
CA LEU A 215 -34.85 3.76 -0.78
C LEU A 215 -34.42 2.60 -1.67
N HIS A 216 -34.98 1.42 -1.50
CA HIS A 216 -34.43 0.16 -2.03
C HIS A 216 -35.36 -0.60 -2.99
N GLY A 217 -36.57 -0.12 -3.25
CA GLY A 217 -37.51 -0.79 -4.16
C GLY A 217 -36.89 -1.06 -5.53
N GLN A 218 -37.08 -2.26 -6.06
CA GLN A 218 -36.57 -2.65 -7.38
C GLN A 218 -37.68 -3.37 -8.16
N GLY A 219 -37.97 -2.88 -9.36
CA GLY A 219 -38.82 -3.56 -10.31
C GLY A 219 -40.27 -3.76 -9.83
N ALA A 220 -40.74 -3.01 -8.84
CA ALA A 220 -42.11 -3.13 -8.35
C ALA A 220 -43.10 -2.63 -9.40
N ARG A 221 -44.02 -3.51 -9.86
CA ARG A 221 -45.05 -3.12 -10.80
C ARG A 221 -46.17 -2.39 -10.07
N LEU A 222 -46.46 -1.17 -10.51
CA LEU A 222 -47.51 -0.35 -9.93
C LEU A 222 -48.87 -0.75 -10.56
N GLU A 223 -49.84 -1.05 -9.70
CA GLU A 223 -51.19 -1.42 -10.13
C GLU A 223 -52.01 -0.17 -10.49
N ARG A 224 -51.87 0.90 -9.76
CA ARG A 224 -52.64 2.15 -9.91
C ARG A 224 -51.77 3.40 -9.70
N PRO A 225 -50.85 3.69 -10.66
CA PRO A 225 -50.05 4.91 -10.54
C PRO A 225 -50.95 6.15 -10.80
N LEU A 226 -50.56 7.26 -10.18
CA LEU A 226 -51.25 8.56 -10.35
C LEU A 226 -50.98 9.12 -11.76
N THR A 227 -51.83 10.06 -12.17
CA THR A 227 -51.67 10.78 -13.43
C THR A 227 -50.31 11.44 -13.52
N GLY A 228 -49.55 11.17 -14.60
CA GLY A 228 -48.18 11.68 -14.77
C GLY A 228 -47.07 10.65 -14.53
N TYR A 229 -47.39 9.46 -14.04
CA TYR A 229 -46.43 8.36 -14.00
C TYR A 229 -46.13 7.78 -15.39
N PRO A 230 -44.87 7.38 -15.69
CA PRO A 230 -44.54 6.76 -16.99
C PRO A 230 -45.35 5.49 -17.29
N LYS A 231 -45.77 5.30 -18.53
CA LYS A 231 -46.66 4.19 -18.97
C LYS A 231 -46.16 2.77 -18.66
N HIS A 232 -44.87 2.59 -18.44
CA HIS A 232 -44.27 1.25 -18.17
C HIS A 232 -44.43 0.76 -16.72
N GLY A 233 -44.97 1.55 -15.83
CA GLY A 233 -45.45 1.12 -14.51
C GLY A 233 -44.43 0.45 -13.57
N ILE A 234 -43.15 0.54 -13.83
CA ILE A 234 -42.08 -0.06 -12.99
C ILE A 234 -41.52 0.99 -12.05
N PHE A 235 -41.58 0.71 -10.74
CA PHE A 235 -41.02 1.55 -9.70
C PHE A 235 -39.65 1.02 -9.28
N ASP A 236 -38.67 1.91 -9.27
CA ASP A 236 -37.37 1.70 -8.64
C ASP A 236 -37.11 2.82 -7.66
N GLY A 237 -36.58 2.45 -6.50
CA GLY A 237 -36.24 3.36 -5.44
C GLY A 237 -35.03 4.25 -5.75
N ILE A 238 -34.73 5.13 -4.81
CA ILE A 238 -33.69 6.17 -4.95
C ILE A 238 -32.30 5.54 -5.13
N ILE A 239 -31.91 4.59 -4.28
CA ILE A 239 -30.57 3.99 -4.30
C ILE A 239 -30.31 3.17 -5.55
N PRO A 240 -31.18 2.25 -6.01
CA PRO A 240 -30.99 1.54 -7.26
C PRO A 240 -30.84 2.49 -8.46
N ARG A 241 -31.61 3.55 -8.49
CA ARG A 241 -31.52 4.55 -9.56
C ARG A 241 -30.23 5.36 -9.53
N LEU A 242 -29.75 5.73 -8.35
CA LEU A 242 -28.45 6.40 -8.20
C LEU A 242 -27.31 5.48 -8.64
N LYS A 243 -27.32 4.22 -8.18
CA LYS A 243 -26.28 3.24 -8.57
C LYS A 243 -26.25 3.03 -10.08
N ALA A 244 -27.37 2.66 -10.67
CA ALA A 244 -27.48 2.39 -12.11
C ALA A 244 -27.14 3.59 -13.00
N SER A 245 -27.35 4.82 -12.53
CA SER A 245 -27.13 6.03 -13.34
C SER A 245 -25.75 6.63 -13.18
N TYR A 246 -25.14 6.54 -12.00
CA TYR A 246 -23.95 7.31 -11.65
C TYR A 246 -22.76 6.47 -11.16
N LEU A 247 -23.00 5.28 -10.55
CA LEU A 247 -21.92 4.48 -9.96
C LEU A 247 -21.53 3.28 -10.84
N GLU A 248 -22.50 2.68 -11.55
CA GLU A 248 -22.25 1.49 -12.37
C GLU A 248 -21.89 1.80 -13.82
N LYS A 249 -22.10 3.04 -14.27
CA LYS A 249 -21.73 3.47 -15.63
C LYS A 249 -20.33 4.07 -15.66
N ALA A 250 -19.43 3.41 -16.36
CA ALA A 250 -18.02 3.85 -16.49
C ALA A 250 -17.85 5.28 -17.07
N ASN A 251 -18.84 5.79 -17.84
CA ASN A 251 -18.82 7.10 -18.47
C ASN A 251 -20.15 7.86 -18.26
N ALA A 252 -20.64 7.88 -17.02
CA ALA A 252 -21.83 8.67 -16.72
C ALA A 252 -21.53 10.16 -16.98
N LYS A 253 -22.31 10.79 -17.87
CA LYS A 253 -22.25 12.25 -18.03
C LYS A 253 -22.98 12.87 -16.85
N THR A 254 -22.24 13.55 -15.99
CA THR A 254 -22.74 14.26 -14.81
C THR A 254 -22.61 15.75 -15.00
N THR A 255 -23.48 16.49 -14.36
CA THR A 255 -23.35 17.94 -14.24
C THR A 255 -22.43 18.27 -13.04
N GLU A 256 -21.86 19.45 -12.99
CA GLU A 256 -21.01 19.88 -11.88
C GLU A 256 -21.74 19.79 -10.51
N LYS A 257 -23.05 20.09 -10.48
CA LYS A 257 -23.89 19.95 -9.29
C LYS A 257 -24.06 18.49 -8.86
N GLU A 258 -24.25 17.59 -9.81
CA GLU A 258 -24.37 16.15 -9.54
C GLU A 258 -23.05 15.58 -9.04
N ASP A 259 -21.91 15.98 -9.60
CA ASP A 259 -20.59 15.56 -9.13
C ASP A 259 -20.32 16.02 -7.68
N ALA A 260 -20.68 17.26 -7.35
CA ALA A 260 -20.56 17.76 -5.98
C ALA A 260 -21.47 16.98 -5.01
N ALA A 261 -22.71 16.66 -5.42
CA ALA A 261 -23.62 15.85 -4.63
C ALA A 261 -23.11 14.41 -4.46
N LEU A 262 -22.58 13.77 -5.51
CA LEU A 262 -21.99 12.44 -5.45
C LEU A 262 -20.83 12.38 -4.46
N ARG A 263 -19.89 13.34 -4.51
CA ARG A 263 -18.77 13.41 -3.55
C ARG A 263 -19.22 13.50 -2.10
N ARG A 264 -20.38 14.08 -1.84
CA ARG A 264 -20.95 14.22 -0.50
C ARG A 264 -21.61 12.94 -0.03
N ILE A 265 -22.42 12.29 -0.89
CA ILE A 265 -23.23 11.14 -0.51
C ILE A 265 -22.52 9.78 -0.68
N VAL A 266 -21.49 9.68 -1.54
CA VAL A 266 -20.77 8.41 -1.76
C VAL A 266 -19.65 8.31 -0.74
N LYS A 267 -19.73 7.29 0.11
CA LYS A 267 -18.71 6.97 1.11
C LYS A 267 -18.27 5.51 0.95
N ARG A 268 -17.01 5.28 1.22
CA ARG A 268 -16.51 3.90 1.32
C ARG A 268 -17.04 3.25 2.58
N VAL A 269 -17.75 2.15 2.42
CA VAL A 269 -18.24 1.32 3.52
C VAL A 269 -17.61 -0.06 3.45
N VAL A 270 -17.45 -0.70 4.59
CA VAL A 270 -16.97 -2.08 4.66
C VAL A 270 -17.90 -2.96 3.83
N CYS A 271 -17.33 -3.82 2.99
CA CYS A 271 -18.10 -4.73 2.16
C CYS A 271 -19.02 -5.60 3.02
N PRO A 272 -20.35 -5.57 2.83
CA PRO A 272 -21.28 -6.32 3.67
C PRO A 272 -21.17 -7.84 3.48
N HIS A 273 -20.60 -8.29 2.36
CA HIS A 273 -20.46 -9.72 2.06
C HIS A 273 -19.22 -10.32 2.72
N CYS A 274 -18.05 -9.70 2.56
CA CYS A 274 -16.80 -10.23 3.12
C CYS A 274 -16.37 -9.58 4.45
N HIS A 275 -17.11 -8.61 4.95
CA HIS A 275 -16.82 -7.90 6.19
C HIS A 275 -15.38 -7.36 6.27
N GLY A 276 -14.88 -6.83 5.15
CA GLY A 276 -13.52 -6.30 5.05
C GLY A 276 -12.43 -7.34 4.76
N GLN A 277 -12.71 -8.63 4.83
CA GLN A 277 -11.71 -9.70 4.67
C GLN A 277 -11.19 -9.87 3.24
N ARG A 278 -11.83 -9.26 2.24
CA ARG A 278 -11.37 -9.18 0.85
C ARG A 278 -11.43 -10.49 0.05
N ILE A 279 -11.59 -11.63 0.70
CA ILE A 279 -11.60 -12.99 0.13
C ILE A 279 -13.02 -13.56 0.06
N ASN A 280 -13.21 -14.55 -0.81
CA ASN A 280 -14.49 -15.23 -1.01
C ASN A 280 -14.86 -16.13 0.19
N GLU A 281 -16.07 -16.69 0.15
CA GLU A 281 -16.60 -17.51 1.24
C GLU A 281 -15.80 -18.79 1.48
N ALA A 282 -15.37 -19.47 0.42
CA ALA A 282 -14.56 -20.70 0.52
C ALA A 282 -13.23 -20.44 1.24
N ALA A 283 -12.53 -19.35 0.87
CA ALA A 283 -11.29 -18.96 1.53
C ALA A 283 -11.52 -18.49 2.99
N ARG A 284 -12.66 -17.88 3.29
CA ARG A 284 -13.04 -17.50 4.66
C ARG A 284 -13.38 -18.70 5.53
N ALA A 285 -13.99 -19.73 4.96
CA ALA A 285 -14.32 -20.98 5.67
C ALA A 285 -13.06 -21.80 5.96
N SER A 286 -12.02 -21.70 5.14
CA SER A 286 -10.77 -22.46 5.29
C SER A 286 -9.93 -21.91 6.43
N ARG A 287 -9.61 -22.74 7.43
CA ARG A 287 -8.95 -22.32 8.67
C ARG A 287 -7.76 -23.21 8.99
N ILE A 288 -6.76 -22.60 9.60
CA ILE A 288 -5.64 -23.26 10.28
C ILE A 288 -5.68 -22.79 11.73
N GLU A 289 -5.68 -23.71 12.71
CA GLU A 289 -5.73 -23.36 14.14
C GLU A 289 -6.81 -22.30 14.46
N GLY A 290 -7.98 -22.45 13.85
CA GLY A 290 -9.13 -21.57 14.08
C GLY A 290 -9.13 -20.25 13.30
N LEU A 291 -8.05 -19.84 12.64
CA LEU A 291 -7.95 -18.61 11.88
C LEU A 291 -8.00 -18.85 10.37
N ASN A 292 -8.74 -18.03 9.64
CA ASN A 292 -8.61 -17.96 8.18
C ASN A 292 -7.44 -17.03 7.78
N ILE A 293 -7.09 -17.04 6.48
CA ILE A 293 -5.93 -16.28 5.99
C ILE A 293 -6.05 -14.75 6.19
N ALA A 294 -7.26 -14.20 6.15
CA ALA A 294 -7.47 -12.76 6.38
C ALA A 294 -7.31 -12.44 7.87
N GLU A 295 -7.87 -13.24 8.75
CA GLU A 295 -7.71 -13.12 10.21
C GLU A 295 -6.24 -13.29 10.62
N ALA A 296 -5.54 -14.29 10.07
CA ALA A 296 -4.11 -14.47 10.30
C ALA A 296 -3.27 -13.28 9.76
N SER A 297 -3.68 -12.66 8.65
CA SER A 297 -3.01 -11.47 8.10
C SER A 297 -3.29 -10.20 8.92
N HIS A 298 -4.35 -10.18 9.73
CA HIS A 298 -4.71 -9.07 10.61
C HIS A 298 -3.92 -9.05 11.92
N LEU A 299 -3.34 -10.18 12.30
CA LEU A 299 -2.44 -10.26 13.44
C LEU A 299 -1.24 -9.33 13.26
N SER A 300 -0.71 -8.81 14.37
CA SER A 300 0.62 -8.19 14.37
C SER A 300 1.68 -9.21 13.94
N ILE A 301 2.82 -8.74 13.45
CA ILE A 301 3.92 -9.62 13.05
C ILE A 301 4.35 -10.53 14.20
N ASP A 302 4.39 -10.00 15.43
CA ASP A 302 4.76 -10.79 16.61
C ASP A 302 3.73 -11.89 16.92
N GLU A 303 2.44 -11.58 16.86
CA GLU A 303 1.36 -12.56 17.01
C GLU A 303 1.35 -13.57 15.84
N CYS A 304 1.60 -13.09 14.62
CA CYS A 304 1.68 -13.95 13.45
C CYS A 304 2.85 -14.96 13.56
N ILE A 305 4.00 -14.55 14.09
CA ILE A 305 5.12 -15.47 14.38
C ILE A 305 4.67 -16.57 15.37
N ALA A 306 3.95 -16.21 16.43
CA ALA A 306 3.43 -17.17 17.38
C ALA A 306 2.45 -18.15 16.71
N PHE A 307 1.52 -17.63 15.92
CA PHE A 307 0.55 -18.43 15.15
C PHE A 307 1.24 -19.38 14.16
N ILE A 308 2.18 -18.91 13.33
CA ILE A 308 2.87 -19.77 12.35
C ILE A 308 3.67 -20.89 13.01
N LYS A 309 4.17 -20.68 14.23
CA LYS A 309 4.87 -21.73 15.00
C LYS A 309 3.96 -22.85 15.49
N THR A 310 2.65 -22.64 15.64
CA THR A 310 1.71 -23.70 16.01
C THR A 310 1.44 -24.70 14.87
N ILE A 311 1.75 -24.33 13.64
CA ILE A 311 1.55 -25.17 12.47
C ILE A 311 2.67 -26.22 12.41
N THR A 312 2.34 -27.50 12.63
CA THR A 312 3.32 -28.59 12.73
C THR A 312 3.30 -29.58 11.57
N ASP A 313 2.47 -29.32 10.54
CA ASP A 313 2.32 -30.20 9.39
C ASP A 313 3.59 -30.24 8.54
N GLU A 314 4.15 -31.42 8.32
CA GLU A 314 5.39 -31.64 7.56
C GLU A 314 5.31 -31.13 6.11
N ILE A 315 4.14 -31.21 5.47
CA ILE A 315 3.92 -30.74 4.09
C ILE A 315 4.15 -29.22 3.98
N THR A 316 4.00 -28.50 5.08
CA THR A 316 4.12 -27.05 5.14
C THR A 316 5.47 -26.57 5.67
N GLU A 317 6.39 -27.44 5.99
CA GLU A 317 7.67 -27.07 6.62
C GLU A 317 8.42 -25.99 5.81
N ALA A 318 8.61 -26.19 4.51
CA ALA A 318 9.34 -25.24 3.66
C ALA A 318 8.65 -23.85 3.58
N PRO A 319 7.36 -23.73 3.26
CA PRO A 319 6.68 -22.43 3.27
C PRO A 319 6.58 -21.82 4.67
N ARG A 320 6.44 -22.62 5.72
CA ARG A 320 6.45 -22.18 7.12
C ARG A 320 7.76 -21.52 7.49
N GLN A 321 8.89 -22.16 7.20
CA GLN A 321 10.21 -21.60 7.44
C GLN A 321 10.43 -20.28 6.64
N ALA A 322 9.99 -20.24 5.38
CA ALA A 322 10.09 -19.04 4.56
C ALA A 322 9.28 -17.86 5.13
N VAL A 323 8.08 -18.12 5.66
CA VAL A 323 7.27 -17.10 6.36
C VAL A 323 7.96 -16.64 7.63
N LEU A 324 8.40 -17.58 8.49
CA LEU A 324 9.05 -17.26 9.76
C LEU A 324 10.34 -16.45 9.57
N ALA A 325 11.15 -16.80 8.58
CA ALA A 325 12.37 -16.04 8.28
C ALA A 325 12.05 -14.56 7.98
N ARG A 326 11.07 -14.30 7.10
CA ARG A 326 10.66 -12.94 6.75
C ARG A 326 10.03 -12.18 7.91
N LEU A 327 9.14 -12.83 8.65
CA LEU A 327 8.51 -12.22 9.83
C LEU A 327 9.56 -11.85 10.89
N ASN A 328 10.55 -12.73 11.14
CA ASN A 328 11.65 -12.44 12.05
C ASN A 328 12.50 -11.27 11.55
N ASN A 329 12.83 -11.20 10.26
CA ASN A 329 13.54 -10.06 9.68
C ASN A 329 12.73 -8.75 9.85
N MET A 330 11.39 -8.79 9.67
CA MET A 330 10.53 -7.62 9.91
C MET A 330 10.53 -7.19 11.38
N ARG A 331 10.45 -8.14 12.31
CA ARG A 331 10.54 -7.87 13.75
C ARG A 331 11.90 -7.28 14.12
N ASP A 332 12.98 -7.85 13.59
CA ASP A 332 14.36 -7.44 13.89
C ASP A 332 14.66 -6.00 13.43
N ILE A 333 13.94 -5.47 12.45
CA ILE A 333 14.04 -4.06 12.01
C ILE A 333 12.98 -3.15 12.63
N GLY A 334 12.29 -3.59 13.70
CA GLY A 334 11.33 -2.77 14.44
C GLY A 334 9.98 -2.62 13.77
N LEU A 335 9.51 -3.61 13.00
CA LEU A 335 8.18 -3.63 12.39
C LEU A 335 7.22 -4.64 13.05
N GLY A 336 7.55 -5.21 14.21
CA GLY A 336 6.80 -6.26 14.89
C GLY A 336 5.34 -5.91 15.19
N TYR A 337 5.02 -4.64 15.36
CA TYR A 337 3.67 -4.12 15.63
C TYR A 337 2.76 -4.01 14.41
N LEU A 338 3.31 -4.09 13.20
CA LEU A 338 2.51 -3.99 11.96
C LEU A 338 1.70 -5.26 11.73
N SER A 339 0.53 -5.13 11.12
CA SER A 339 -0.22 -6.25 10.56
C SER A 339 0.11 -6.49 9.09
N LEU A 340 -0.01 -7.74 8.63
CA LEU A 340 0.32 -8.10 7.25
C LEU A 340 -0.69 -7.57 6.22
N ASP A 341 -1.93 -7.33 6.63
CA ASP A 341 -3.00 -6.79 5.80
C ASP A 341 -2.97 -5.26 5.68
N ARG A 342 -2.17 -4.58 6.51
CA ARG A 342 -2.08 -3.11 6.50
C ARG A 342 -1.74 -2.59 5.10
N PRO A 343 -2.53 -1.65 4.55
CA PRO A 343 -2.27 -1.06 3.23
C PRO A 343 -0.93 -0.31 3.21
N THR A 344 -0.15 -0.49 2.15
CA THR A 344 1.20 0.10 2.05
C THR A 344 1.21 1.62 1.94
N ASP A 345 0.13 2.23 1.44
CA ASP A 345 -0.01 3.69 1.34
C ASP A 345 -0.27 4.38 2.69
N THR A 346 -0.62 3.62 3.73
CA THR A 346 -0.80 4.10 5.11
C THR A 346 0.50 4.11 5.92
N LEU A 347 1.58 3.52 5.38
CA LEU A 347 2.86 3.46 6.05
C LEU A 347 3.54 4.83 6.08
N SER A 348 4.19 5.13 7.20
CA SER A 348 5.13 6.26 7.30
C SER A 348 6.34 6.05 6.38
N GLY A 349 7.10 7.11 6.12
CA GLY A 349 8.33 7.01 5.30
C GLY A 349 9.34 6.02 5.85
N GLY A 350 9.56 6.04 7.17
CA GLY A 350 10.46 5.10 7.85
C GLY A 350 9.96 3.65 7.84
N GLU A 351 8.66 3.39 8.04
CA GLU A 351 8.07 2.05 7.92
C GLU A 351 8.22 1.52 6.49
N ALA A 352 7.94 2.36 5.49
CA ALA A 352 8.08 2.01 4.08
C ALA A 352 9.53 1.68 3.70
N GLN A 353 10.50 2.44 4.23
CA GLN A 353 11.93 2.20 4.03
C GLN A 353 12.35 0.87 4.66
N ARG A 354 12.01 0.64 5.92
CA ARG A 354 12.32 -0.62 6.59
C ARG A 354 11.68 -1.83 5.92
N LEU A 355 10.43 -1.70 5.46
CA LEU A 355 9.77 -2.79 4.74
C LEU A 355 10.51 -3.15 3.44
N ARG A 356 11.06 -2.17 2.71
CA ARG A 356 11.92 -2.43 1.54
C ARG A 356 13.22 -3.14 1.94
N LEU A 357 13.79 -2.77 3.08
CA LEU A 357 15.01 -3.41 3.58
C LEU A 357 14.82 -4.91 3.85
N VAL A 358 13.64 -5.34 4.34
CA VAL A 358 13.33 -6.78 4.51
C VAL A 358 13.57 -7.57 3.24
N SER A 359 13.06 -7.07 2.11
CA SER A 359 13.20 -7.76 0.81
C SER A 359 14.66 -7.91 0.37
N LEU A 360 15.53 -6.99 0.81
CA LEU A 360 16.94 -7.01 0.49
C LEU A 360 17.73 -7.95 1.41
N LEU A 361 17.32 -8.07 2.68
CA LEU A 361 17.93 -9.01 3.64
C LEU A 361 17.73 -10.47 3.23
N ASP A 362 16.65 -10.77 2.51
CA ASP A 362 16.33 -12.10 2.03
C ASP A 362 16.86 -12.41 0.63
N ALA A 363 17.39 -11.39 -0.08
CA ALA A 363 17.88 -11.57 -1.43
C ALA A 363 19.23 -12.32 -1.42
N PRO A 364 19.40 -13.38 -2.22
CA PRO A 364 20.68 -14.09 -2.32
C PRO A 364 21.66 -13.31 -3.22
N ILE A 365 21.88 -12.02 -2.89
CA ILE A 365 22.76 -11.12 -3.65
C ILE A 365 23.99 -10.85 -2.82
N THR A 366 25.15 -10.96 -3.45
CA THR A 366 26.46 -10.62 -2.89
C THR A 366 27.13 -9.56 -3.76
N ASP A 367 28.10 -8.84 -3.21
CA ASP A 367 28.82 -7.73 -3.87
C ASP A 367 27.87 -6.62 -4.36
N ALA A 368 26.76 -6.38 -3.65
CA ALA A 368 25.86 -5.26 -3.90
C ALA A 368 26.12 -4.11 -2.92
N THR A 369 25.77 -2.89 -3.35
CA THR A 369 25.80 -1.69 -2.48
C THR A 369 24.38 -1.22 -2.19
N PHE A 370 24.04 -1.14 -0.92
CA PHE A 370 22.75 -0.65 -0.44
C PHE A 370 22.91 0.72 0.19
N VAL A 371 22.24 1.69 -0.39
CA VAL A 371 22.27 3.09 0.01
C VAL A 371 21.01 3.41 0.80
N MET A 372 21.15 3.88 2.03
CA MET A 372 20.03 4.12 2.94
C MET A 372 20.02 5.58 3.41
N ASP A 373 18.83 6.17 3.30
CA ASP A 373 18.53 7.52 3.75
C ASP A 373 18.01 7.51 5.19
N GLU A 374 18.82 7.97 6.13
CA GLU A 374 18.48 8.07 7.56
C GLU A 374 17.71 6.84 8.11
N PRO A 375 18.23 5.62 8.00
CA PRO A 375 17.47 4.40 8.31
C PRO A 375 17.07 4.31 9.80
N SER A 376 17.72 5.04 10.68
CA SER A 376 17.45 5.13 12.12
C SER A 376 16.46 6.25 12.48
N SER A 377 16.03 7.06 11.53
CA SER A 377 15.13 8.19 11.80
C SER A 377 13.79 7.74 12.40
N GLY A 378 13.43 8.34 13.55
CA GLY A 378 12.18 8.03 14.25
C GLY A 378 12.15 6.67 14.97
N LEU A 379 13.28 5.99 15.11
CA LEU A 379 13.38 4.75 15.88
C LEU A 379 13.73 5.01 17.36
N HIS A 380 13.20 4.14 18.22
CA HIS A 380 13.67 4.06 19.60
C HIS A 380 15.09 3.48 19.65
N PRO A 381 15.96 3.86 20.62
CA PRO A 381 17.33 3.35 20.70
C PRO A 381 17.46 1.82 20.64
N ALA A 382 16.56 1.08 21.29
CA ALA A 382 16.54 -0.39 21.22
C ALA A 382 16.31 -0.94 19.79
N ASP A 383 15.53 -0.23 18.97
CA ASP A 383 15.26 -0.63 17.58
C ASP A 383 16.41 -0.25 16.65
N ILE A 384 17.16 0.82 16.98
CA ILE A 384 18.41 1.19 16.26
C ILE A 384 19.42 0.05 16.37
N GLU A 385 19.59 -0.52 17.54
CA GLU A 385 20.51 -1.64 17.73
C GLU A 385 20.09 -2.90 16.94
N ARG A 386 18.79 -3.17 16.87
CA ARG A 386 18.24 -4.26 16.03
C ARG A 386 18.50 -4.00 14.54
N LEU A 387 18.26 -2.76 14.08
CA LEU A 387 18.54 -2.34 12.72
C LEU A 387 20.05 -2.52 12.39
N LEU A 388 20.94 -2.06 13.26
CA LEU A 388 22.39 -2.21 13.08
C LEU A 388 22.81 -3.68 12.98
N ARG A 389 22.22 -4.57 13.76
CA ARG A 389 22.45 -6.03 13.62
C ARG A 389 22.04 -6.55 12.25
N SER A 390 20.91 -6.10 11.72
CA SER A 390 20.44 -6.47 10.39
C SER A 390 21.37 -5.94 9.29
N LEU A 391 21.86 -4.71 9.43
CA LEU A 391 22.84 -4.13 8.49
C LEU A 391 24.21 -4.83 8.56
N ARG A 392 24.63 -5.27 9.75
CA ARG A 392 25.83 -6.10 9.90
C ARG A 392 25.69 -7.45 9.21
N LYS A 393 24.51 -8.13 9.35
CA LYS A 393 24.21 -9.36 8.58
C LYS A 393 24.32 -9.13 7.08
N LEU A 394 23.78 -8.02 6.57
CA LEU A 394 23.85 -7.66 5.15
C LEU A 394 25.30 -7.50 4.68
N ARG A 395 26.16 -6.82 5.48
CA ARG A 395 27.60 -6.71 5.25
C ARG A 395 28.29 -8.07 5.28
N ASP A 396 28.01 -8.88 6.29
CA ASP A 396 28.67 -10.19 6.51
C ASP A 396 28.28 -11.20 5.41
N SER A 397 27.14 -10.95 4.71
CA SER A 397 26.77 -11.67 3.48
C SER A 397 27.54 -11.16 2.23
N GLY A 398 28.59 -10.36 2.39
CA GLY A 398 29.41 -9.89 1.29
C GLY A 398 28.90 -8.65 0.58
N ASN A 399 28.06 -7.84 1.23
CA ASN A 399 27.51 -6.61 0.66
C ASN A 399 28.10 -5.35 1.29
N THR A 400 27.89 -4.21 0.63
CA THR A 400 28.27 -2.89 1.13
C THR A 400 27.01 -2.14 1.54
N ALA A 401 26.98 -1.60 2.76
CA ALA A 401 25.87 -0.76 3.23
C ALA A 401 26.37 0.66 3.46
N VAL A 402 25.77 1.63 2.78
CA VAL A 402 26.08 3.06 2.91
C VAL A 402 24.88 3.77 3.50
N SER A 403 25.03 4.32 4.69
CA SER A 403 24.01 5.12 5.35
C SER A 403 24.45 6.56 5.44
N TYR A 404 23.54 7.51 5.23
CA TYR A 404 23.83 8.91 5.51
C TYR A 404 22.84 9.46 6.54
N THR A 405 23.36 10.30 7.44
CA THR A 405 22.62 10.88 8.55
C THR A 405 22.81 12.40 8.60
N HIS A 406 21.79 13.11 9.08
CA HIS A 406 21.91 14.51 9.41
C HIS A 406 22.42 14.66 10.85
N LEU A 407 23.56 15.34 11.03
CA LEU A 407 24.00 15.77 12.35
C LEU A 407 23.08 16.91 12.81
N ARG A 408 22.32 16.67 13.87
CA ARG A 408 21.62 17.75 14.59
C ARG A 408 22.61 18.43 15.51
N ALA A 409 22.48 19.74 15.72
CA ALA A 409 23.41 20.56 16.51
C ALA A 409 23.57 20.12 18.00
N HIS A 410 22.80 19.12 18.44
CA HIS A 410 22.81 18.60 19.82
C HIS A 410 23.13 17.09 19.92
N GLU A 411 23.52 16.44 18.81
CA GLU A 411 23.94 15.05 18.87
C GLU A 411 25.42 14.99 19.35
N THR A 412 25.63 14.35 20.50
CA THR A 412 26.99 14.11 21.01
C THR A 412 27.71 13.05 20.16
N PRO A 413 29.06 13.04 20.09
CA PRO A 413 29.85 12.07 19.33
C PRO A 413 29.53 10.61 19.64
N GLU A 414 28.95 10.32 20.81
CA GLU A 414 28.55 8.97 21.26
C GLU A 414 27.35 8.38 20.51
N HIS A 415 26.61 9.21 19.77
CA HIS A 415 25.50 8.78 18.92
C HIS A 415 25.88 8.58 17.44
N LEU A 416 27.17 8.80 17.11
CA LEU A 416 27.70 8.62 15.76
C LEU A 416 28.34 7.23 15.66
N VAL A 417 27.62 6.27 15.14
CA VAL A 417 28.12 4.94 14.76
C VAL A 417 27.95 4.74 13.27
#